data_d4bb7d1e32f7a053e238f27d63bf67fc
#
_entry.id   d4bb7d1e32f7a053e238f27d63bf67fc
#
_cell.length_a   1.000
_cell.length_b   1.000
_cell.length_c   1.000
_cell.angle_alpha   90.00
_cell.angle_beta   90.00
_cell.angle_gamma   90.00
#
_symmetry.space_group_name_H-M   'P 1'
#
loop_
_entity.id
_entity.type
_entity.pdbx_description
1 polymer ?
#
loop_
_entity_poly.entity_id
_entity_poly.type
_entity_poly.pdbx_seq_one_letter_code
_entity_poly.pdbx_strand_id
1 'polypeptide(L)'
;MANLIPWFTRRNFMTGSAALAGSLAVQAQEHPTASLGAGESFSEYQERRRRELWGLLGDLPWNHKAAPPQRVRTEKHDGYTLERWVLDLNGVEPVPALLLIPDHRQNPTPGLLFIHWHAGQYDLGKEELLLGTSVQPPYAPVCAKKGLVTLAIDSWCFGERKHDANGHRGEEDTFKEMLWRGRVLFGMMMLDEFRALDFLAGRPEVDPSRLGAFGMSMGATKAWWLAALDPRVRLTIDVCCLTDFESLIEAHGLSGHGIFYYVPSLLKHFDTAQINALIVPRAHLSVNGRKDPLTPPAGVEKIREQLLPLYRTYGREKDCLIELFDCAHEELPEMRKQILEWTDRYLVAG
;
A
#
# COMPACT_ATOMS: atom_id res chain seq x y z
N MET A 1 -14.88 58.20 -3.99
CA MET A 1 -13.77 58.27 -4.96
C MET A 1 -13.12 56.92 -4.98
N ALA A 2 -13.40 56.16 -6.02
CA ALA A 2 -12.95 54.81 -6.21
C ALA A 2 -11.63 54.81 -6.95
N ASN A 3 -10.62 54.09 -6.47
CA ASN A 3 -9.41 53.77 -7.25
C ASN A 3 -9.43 52.29 -7.62
N LEU A 4 -9.69 52.07 -8.91
CA LEU A 4 -9.63 50.81 -9.62
C LEU A 4 -8.16 50.42 -9.87
N ILE A 5 -7.80 49.22 -9.55
CA ILE A 5 -6.54 48.58 -9.92
C ILE A 5 -6.69 47.98 -11.32
N PRO A 6 -5.82 48.26 -12.31
CA PRO A 6 -5.97 47.78 -13.67
C PRO A 6 -5.49 46.31 -13.82
N TRP A 7 -6.31 45.57 -14.56
CA TRP A 7 -6.06 44.19 -15.00
C TRP A 7 -5.02 44.15 -16.13
N PHE A 8 -4.13 43.16 -16.05
CA PHE A 8 -3.11 42.86 -17.08
C PHE A 8 -3.74 42.54 -18.43
N THR A 9 -3.40 43.32 -19.45
CA THR A 9 -3.72 43.04 -20.86
C THR A 9 -2.68 42.05 -21.44
N ARG A 10 -3.20 41.01 -22.08
CA ARG A 10 -2.44 40.14 -22.98
C ARG A 10 -1.85 40.94 -24.15
N ARG A 11 -0.54 40.91 -24.36
CA ARG A 11 0.07 40.92 -25.70
C ARG A 11 1.58 40.61 -25.63
N ASN A 12 1.97 39.77 -26.62
CA ASN A 12 3.31 39.48 -27.14
C ASN A 12 3.97 38.22 -26.65
N PHE A 13 3.51 37.09 -27.23
CA PHE A 13 4.38 35.97 -27.55
C PHE A 13 4.41 35.87 -29.08
N MET A 14 5.49 36.28 -29.72
CA MET A 14 5.92 35.77 -31.01
C MET A 14 7.42 35.99 -31.18
N THR A 15 8.06 34.87 -31.57
CA THR A 15 9.36 34.70 -32.23
C THR A 15 10.62 34.72 -31.37
N GLY A 16 11.18 33.53 -31.27
CA GLY A 16 12.54 33.30 -30.80
C GLY A 16 12.79 31.82 -30.59
N SER A 17 12.87 31.05 -31.70
CA SER A 17 13.35 29.66 -31.67
C SER A 17 14.83 29.67 -31.29
N ALA A 18 15.14 29.26 -30.08
CA ALA A 18 16.48 28.79 -29.72
C ALA A 18 16.25 27.54 -28.82
N ALA A 19 16.56 26.39 -29.40
CA ALA A 19 16.60 25.13 -28.72
C ALA A 19 17.65 25.19 -27.61
N LEU A 20 17.23 25.29 -26.37
CA LEU A 20 18.00 24.95 -25.18
C LEU A 20 17.46 23.61 -24.69
N ALA A 21 17.99 22.54 -25.26
CA ALA A 21 17.95 21.22 -24.62
C ALA A 21 18.89 21.29 -23.40
N GLY A 22 18.40 21.88 -22.34
CA GLY A 22 18.97 21.73 -20.99
C GLY A 22 18.42 20.46 -20.40
N SER A 23 19.16 19.35 -20.52
CA SER A 23 18.95 18.20 -19.66
C SER A 23 19.10 18.69 -18.23
N LEU A 24 17.99 18.80 -17.50
CA LEU A 24 18.01 18.81 -16.05
C LEU A 24 18.46 17.40 -15.62
N ALA A 25 19.79 17.22 -15.59
CA ALA A 25 20.39 16.13 -14.82
C ALA A 25 20.01 16.44 -13.36
N VAL A 26 18.93 15.83 -12.88
CA VAL A 26 18.66 15.73 -11.46
C VAL A 26 19.80 14.86 -10.92
N GLN A 27 20.83 15.50 -10.40
CA GLN A 27 21.82 14.81 -9.58
C GLN A 27 21.03 14.16 -8.45
N ALA A 28 21.13 12.84 -8.34
CA ALA A 28 20.66 12.13 -7.16
C ALA A 28 21.35 12.78 -5.94
N GLN A 29 20.60 13.62 -5.23
CA GLN A 29 21.08 14.18 -3.97
C GLN A 29 21.13 13.00 -2.99
N GLU A 30 22.34 12.62 -2.57
CA GLU A 30 22.51 11.75 -1.41
C GLU A 30 21.77 12.40 -0.24
N HIS A 31 20.68 11.78 0.22
CA HIS A 31 19.93 12.28 1.36
C HIS A 31 20.74 12.05 2.63
N PRO A 32 21.12 13.09 3.39
CA PRO A 32 21.97 12.95 4.59
C PRO A 32 21.38 12.00 5.64
N THR A 33 20.06 11.80 5.61
CA THR A 33 19.33 10.92 6.54
C THR A 33 19.19 9.48 6.04
N ALA A 34 19.54 9.20 4.79
CA ALA A 34 19.38 7.88 4.16
C ALA A 34 20.44 6.86 4.60
N SER A 35 21.57 7.31 5.15
CA SER A 35 22.66 6.44 5.64
C SER A 35 22.53 6.12 7.12
N LEU A 36 23.16 5.00 7.53
CA LEU A 36 23.36 4.68 8.94
C LEU A 36 24.18 5.78 9.63
N GLY A 37 23.70 6.26 10.78
CA GLY A 37 24.48 7.15 11.64
C GLY A 37 25.71 6.45 12.22
N ALA A 38 26.74 7.21 12.63
CA ALA A 38 27.91 6.64 13.27
C ALA A 38 27.50 5.90 14.56
N GLY A 39 27.72 4.58 14.59
CA GLY A 39 27.35 3.72 15.72
C GLY A 39 25.86 3.32 15.79
N GLU A 40 25.04 3.75 14.84
CA GLU A 40 23.62 3.36 14.75
C GLU A 40 23.50 1.90 14.29
N SER A 41 22.75 1.08 15.02
CA SER A 41 22.35 -0.24 14.55
C SER A 41 21.30 -0.14 13.43
N PHE A 42 21.17 -1.18 12.61
CA PHE A 42 20.15 -1.20 11.54
C PHE A 42 18.72 -1.10 12.09
N SER A 43 18.45 -1.67 13.28
CA SER A 43 17.14 -1.54 13.92
C SER A 43 16.83 -0.10 14.33
N GLU A 44 17.81 0.60 14.91
CA GLU A 44 17.65 2.03 15.27
C GLU A 44 17.46 2.89 14.02
N TYR A 45 18.23 2.61 12.96
CA TYR A 45 18.02 3.22 11.65
C TYR A 45 16.60 3.01 11.15
N GLN A 46 16.10 1.76 11.15
CA GLN A 46 14.75 1.47 10.71
C GLN A 46 13.68 2.20 11.54
N GLU A 47 13.84 2.28 12.85
CA GLU A 47 12.90 3.03 13.71
C GLU A 47 12.91 4.53 13.43
N ARG A 48 14.09 5.12 13.26
CA ARG A 48 14.23 6.53 12.89
C ARG A 48 13.58 6.82 11.55
N ARG A 49 13.84 5.97 10.55
CA ARG A 49 13.30 6.13 9.20
C ARG A 49 11.78 5.89 9.16
N ARG A 50 11.23 4.97 9.96
CA ARG A 50 9.77 4.80 10.10
C ARG A 50 9.10 6.05 10.65
N ARG A 51 9.68 6.66 11.68
CA ARG A 51 9.15 7.93 12.22
C ARG A 51 9.18 9.04 11.18
N GLU A 52 10.26 9.15 10.42
CA GLU A 52 10.34 10.10 9.32
C GLU A 52 9.29 9.82 8.23
N LEU A 53 9.13 8.56 7.83
CA LEU A 53 8.16 8.16 6.83
C LEU A 53 6.72 8.46 7.28
N TRP A 54 6.37 8.19 8.54
CA TRP A 54 5.09 8.60 9.11
C TRP A 54 4.92 10.12 9.09
N GLY A 55 5.95 10.89 9.35
CA GLY A 55 5.93 12.35 9.32
C GLY A 55 5.61 12.94 7.94
N LEU A 56 5.94 12.23 6.84
CA LEU A 56 5.60 12.65 5.49
C LEU A 56 4.13 12.42 5.12
N LEU A 57 3.41 11.61 5.89
CA LEU A 57 2.02 11.25 5.63
C LEU A 57 1.01 12.28 6.13
N GLY A 58 1.47 13.45 6.57
CA GLY A 58 0.64 14.59 6.97
C GLY A 58 0.12 14.50 8.41
N ASP A 59 -0.78 15.42 8.75
CA ASP A 59 -1.37 15.52 10.08
C ASP A 59 -2.38 14.39 10.31
N LEU A 60 -1.93 13.30 10.91
CA LEU A 60 -2.76 12.13 11.19
C LEU A 60 -3.39 12.21 12.59
N PRO A 61 -4.64 11.75 12.76
CA PRO A 61 -5.35 11.82 14.04
C PRO A 61 -4.90 10.72 15.04
N TRP A 62 -3.62 10.71 15.42
CA TRP A 62 -3.04 9.72 16.33
C TRP A 62 -3.72 9.66 17.70
N ASN A 63 -4.21 10.81 18.21
CA ASN A 63 -4.84 10.93 19.51
C ASN A 63 -6.34 10.58 19.49
N HIS A 64 -6.88 10.18 18.33
CA HIS A 64 -8.27 9.77 18.22
C HIS A 64 -8.54 8.56 19.13
N LYS A 65 -9.60 8.64 19.95
CA LYS A 65 -10.07 7.53 20.76
C LYS A 65 -11.20 6.84 20.03
N ALA A 66 -10.89 5.67 19.45
CA ALA A 66 -11.85 4.91 18.66
C ALA A 66 -13.08 4.50 19.48
N ALA A 67 -14.25 4.63 18.89
CA ALA A 67 -15.46 4.00 19.40
C ALA A 67 -15.36 2.48 19.30
N PRO A 68 -16.10 1.71 20.14
CA PRO A 68 -16.10 0.26 20.04
C PRO A 68 -16.51 -0.23 18.64
N PRO A 69 -15.82 -1.24 18.06
CA PRO A 69 -16.18 -1.82 16.78
C PRO A 69 -17.62 -2.36 16.79
N GLN A 70 -18.36 -2.15 15.71
CA GLN A 70 -19.74 -2.59 15.58
C GLN A 70 -19.85 -3.71 14.58
N ARG A 71 -20.26 -4.92 15.02
CA ARG A 71 -20.60 -6.02 14.12
C ARG A 71 -22.03 -5.83 13.59
N VAL A 72 -22.14 -5.58 12.31
CA VAL A 72 -23.41 -5.30 11.63
C VAL A 72 -24.13 -6.59 11.27
N ARG A 73 -23.40 -7.59 10.75
CA ARG A 73 -23.98 -8.83 10.24
C ARG A 73 -23.00 -9.98 10.32
N THR A 74 -23.52 -11.19 10.43
CA THR A 74 -22.77 -12.45 10.35
C THR A 74 -23.45 -13.33 9.30
N GLU A 75 -22.65 -13.89 8.38
CA GLU A 75 -23.08 -14.71 7.27
C GLU A 75 -22.30 -16.02 7.28
N LYS A 76 -23.00 -17.15 7.06
CA LYS A 76 -22.35 -18.45 6.94
C LYS A 76 -22.12 -18.78 5.48
N HIS A 77 -20.88 -19.10 5.15
CA HIS A 77 -20.45 -19.54 3.83
C HIS A 77 -19.88 -20.96 3.92
N ASP A 78 -19.60 -21.56 2.78
CA ASP A 78 -18.92 -22.86 2.73
C ASP A 78 -17.46 -22.71 3.20
N GLY A 79 -17.14 -23.35 4.33
CA GLY A 79 -15.81 -23.35 4.92
C GLY A 79 -15.45 -22.13 5.78
N TYR A 80 -16.30 -21.11 5.91
CA TYR A 80 -16.02 -19.96 6.77
C TYR A 80 -17.27 -19.20 7.22
N THR A 81 -17.08 -18.42 8.26
CA THR A 81 -18.05 -17.39 8.71
C THR A 81 -17.53 -16.03 8.28
N LEU A 82 -18.38 -15.21 7.65
CA LEU A 82 -18.10 -13.83 7.30
C LEU A 82 -18.82 -12.89 8.26
N GLU A 83 -18.08 -12.00 8.88
CA GLU A 83 -18.62 -10.94 9.71
C GLU A 83 -18.45 -9.59 9.01
N ARG A 84 -19.53 -8.79 8.92
CA ARG A 84 -19.48 -7.41 8.46
C ARG A 84 -19.37 -6.48 9.65
N TRP A 85 -18.41 -5.58 9.62
CA TRP A 85 -18.09 -4.66 10.70
C TRP A 85 -18.10 -3.21 10.23
N VAL A 86 -18.34 -2.30 11.16
CA VAL A 86 -18.03 -0.87 11.05
C VAL A 86 -17.03 -0.53 12.13
N LEU A 87 -15.88 -0.03 11.70
CA LEU A 87 -14.76 0.33 12.56
C LEU A 87 -14.59 1.85 12.59
N ASP A 88 -14.22 2.38 13.74
CA ASP A 88 -13.82 3.78 13.92
C ASP A 88 -12.28 3.84 13.96
N LEU A 89 -11.66 3.94 12.78
CA LEU A 89 -10.19 3.89 12.67
C LEU A 89 -9.54 5.28 12.63
N ASN A 90 -10.27 6.34 12.28
CA ASN A 90 -9.67 7.64 12.01
C ASN A 90 -10.41 8.83 12.64
N GLY A 91 -11.60 8.63 13.21
CA GLY A 91 -12.41 9.69 13.83
C GLY A 91 -12.98 10.72 12.85
N VAL A 92 -12.90 10.44 11.54
CA VAL A 92 -13.43 11.32 10.48
C VAL A 92 -14.65 10.68 9.84
N GLU A 93 -14.52 9.41 9.45
CA GLU A 93 -15.62 8.65 8.88
C GLU A 93 -15.55 7.16 9.27
N PRO A 94 -16.71 6.47 9.31
CA PRO A 94 -16.78 5.03 9.57
C PRO A 94 -16.01 4.24 8.50
N VAL A 95 -15.37 3.15 8.93
CA VAL A 95 -14.63 2.24 8.03
C VAL A 95 -15.33 0.89 7.98
N PRO A 96 -16.07 0.59 6.90
CA PRO A 96 -16.67 -0.72 6.68
C PRO A 96 -15.60 -1.79 6.47
N ALA A 97 -15.81 -2.97 7.07
CA ALA A 97 -14.86 -4.06 7.03
C ALA A 97 -15.53 -5.43 6.88
N LEU A 98 -14.82 -6.37 6.25
CA LEU A 98 -15.13 -7.79 6.21
C LEU A 98 -14.11 -8.56 7.05
N LEU A 99 -14.58 -9.39 7.97
CA LEU A 99 -13.76 -10.33 8.71
C LEU A 99 -14.19 -11.75 8.35
N LEU A 100 -13.32 -12.47 7.65
CA LEU A 100 -13.48 -13.88 7.32
C LEU A 100 -12.84 -14.73 8.41
N ILE A 101 -13.59 -15.64 8.99
CA ILE A 101 -13.16 -16.57 10.03
C ILE A 101 -13.33 -17.99 9.52
N PRO A 102 -12.25 -18.72 9.22
CA PRO A 102 -12.32 -20.11 8.73
C PRO A 102 -12.97 -21.04 9.75
N ASP A 103 -13.75 -22.03 9.28
CA ASP A 103 -14.34 -23.06 10.15
C ASP A 103 -13.29 -24.04 10.65
N HIS A 104 -12.35 -24.42 9.76
CA HIS A 104 -11.25 -25.29 10.06
C HIS A 104 -9.97 -24.46 10.21
N ARG A 105 -9.53 -24.23 11.44
CA ARG A 105 -8.33 -23.49 11.77
C ARG A 105 -7.66 -24.00 13.03
N GLN A 106 -6.38 -23.74 13.16
CA GLN A 106 -5.71 -23.75 14.46
C GLN A 106 -6.30 -22.64 15.34
N ASN A 107 -6.09 -22.67 16.63
CA ASN A 107 -6.54 -21.61 17.52
C ASN A 107 -5.45 -21.33 18.59
N PRO A 108 -4.77 -20.17 18.56
CA PRO A 108 -4.93 -19.08 17.57
C PRO A 108 -4.34 -19.41 16.20
N THR A 109 -4.81 -18.70 15.16
CA THR A 109 -4.42 -18.89 13.76
C THR A 109 -3.81 -17.63 13.16
N PRO A 110 -3.05 -17.70 12.05
CA PRO A 110 -2.51 -16.50 11.40
C PRO A 110 -3.59 -15.52 10.96
N GLY A 111 -3.26 -14.23 11.02
CA GLY A 111 -4.09 -13.14 10.50
C GLY A 111 -3.54 -12.59 9.19
N LEU A 112 -4.41 -12.32 8.23
CA LEU A 112 -4.08 -11.68 6.96
C LEU A 112 -4.89 -10.40 6.77
N LEU A 113 -4.21 -9.28 6.52
CA LEU A 113 -4.87 -8.08 6.03
C LEU A 113 -4.86 -8.12 4.51
N PHE A 114 -6.04 -8.27 3.92
CA PHE A 114 -6.26 -8.22 2.47
C PHE A 114 -6.60 -6.79 2.08
N ILE A 115 -5.81 -6.21 1.19
CA ILE A 115 -5.91 -4.81 0.79
C ILE A 115 -6.33 -4.75 -0.68
N HIS A 116 -7.50 -4.17 -0.93
CA HIS A 116 -8.12 -4.16 -2.26
C HIS A 116 -7.40 -3.22 -3.25
N TRP A 117 -7.62 -3.46 -4.53
CA TRP A 117 -7.06 -2.68 -5.63
C TRP A 117 -7.83 -1.37 -5.91
N HIS A 118 -7.40 -0.63 -6.94
CA HIS A 118 -8.06 0.59 -7.41
C HIS A 118 -8.79 0.39 -8.74
N ALA A 119 -8.05 0.28 -9.84
CA ALA A 119 -8.47 0.10 -11.23
C ALA A 119 -9.71 0.91 -11.65
N GLY A 120 -10.01 2.04 -10.98
CA GLY A 120 -11.23 2.81 -11.20
C GLY A 120 -12.52 2.12 -10.75
N GLN A 121 -12.42 0.98 -10.05
CA GLN A 121 -13.59 0.22 -9.57
C GLN A 121 -14.00 0.67 -8.16
N TYR A 122 -14.43 1.91 -8.06
CA TYR A 122 -14.76 2.57 -6.79
C TYR A 122 -15.90 1.88 -6.01
N ASP A 123 -16.75 1.09 -6.67
CA ASP A 123 -17.84 0.36 -6.01
C ASP A 123 -17.42 -0.96 -5.38
N LEU A 124 -16.25 -1.50 -5.74
CA LEU A 124 -15.83 -2.84 -5.32
C LEU A 124 -15.28 -2.85 -3.89
N GLY A 125 -14.28 -2.02 -3.60
CA GLY A 125 -13.65 -1.93 -2.28
C GLY A 125 -13.29 -3.30 -1.69
N LYS A 126 -13.59 -3.49 -0.40
CA LYS A 126 -13.35 -4.74 0.35
C LYS A 126 -14.03 -5.99 -0.21
N GLU A 127 -15.09 -5.82 -1.01
CA GLU A 127 -15.80 -6.96 -1.63
C GLU A 127 -14.91 -7.71 -2.64
N GLU A 128 -13.79 -7.12 -3.07
CA GLU A 128 -12.76 -7.81 -3.88
C GLU A 128 -12.30 -9.12 -3.24
N LEU A 129 -12.19 -9.18 -1.91
CA LEU A 129 -11.86 -10.41 -1.19
C LEU A 129 -12.80 -11.57 -1.58
N LEU A 130 -14.09 -11.28 -1.77
CA LEU A 130 -15.15 -12.26 -2.06
C LEU A 130 -15.37 -12.47 -3.55
N LEU A 131 -15.25 -11.43 -4.35
CA LEU A 131 -15.62 -11.41 -5.76
C LEU A 131 -14.43 -11.55 -6.70
N GLY A 132 -13.23 -11.17 -6.24
CA GLY A 132 -12.08 -11.00 -7.11
C GLY A 132 -12.25 -9.83 -8.08
N THR A 133 -11.44 -9.83 -9.12
CA THR A 133 -11.46 -8.85 -10.21
C THR A 133 -11.38 -9.55 -11.56
N SER A 134 -11.39 -8.79 -12.67
CA SER A 134 -11.20 -9.36 -14.01
C SER A 134 -9.81 -9.99 -14.23
N VAL A 135 -8.83 -9.62 -13.40
CA VAL A 135 -7.42 -10.03 -13.53
C VAL A 135 -6.89 -10.76 -12.28
N GLN A 136 -7.70 -10.93 -11.27
CA GLN A 136 -7.35 -11.61 -10.02
C GLN A 136 -8.56 -12.41 -9.49
N PRO A 137 -8.49 -13.74 -9.37
CA PRO A 137 -9.56 -14.54 -8.78
C PRO A 137 -9.76 -14.22 -7.28
N PRO A 138 -10.96 -14.48 -6.71
CA PRO A 138 -11.25 -14.20 -5.31
C PRO A 138 -10.31 -14.95 -4.35
N TYR A 139 -10.00 -14.31 -3.21
CA TYR A 139 -9.12 -14.89 -2.20
C TYR A 139 -9.86 -15.49 -1.00
N ALA A 140 -11.14 -15.19 -0.79
CA ALA A 140 -11.89 -15.73 0.34
C ALA A 140 -11.85 -17.27 0.43
N PRO A 141 -12.08 -18.04 -0.66
CA PRO A 141 -12.01 -19.50 -0.59
C PRO A 141 -10.59 -20.00 -0.23
N VAL A 142 -9.56 -19.29 -0.69
CA VAL A 142 -8.15 -19.63 -0.42
C VAL A 142 -7.83 -19.39 1.05
N CYS A 143 -8.19 -18.22 1.58
CA CYS A 143 -7.96 -17.85 2.97
C CYS A 143 -8.69 -18.83 3.91
N ALA A 144 -9.95 -19.15 3.59
CA ALA A 144 -10.73 -20.15 4.35
C ALA A 144 -10.04 -21.52 4.38
N LYS A 145 -9.62 -22.01 3.20
CA LYS A 145 -8.94 -23.32 3.09
C LYS A 145 -7.62 -23.39 3.83
N LYS A 146 -6.86 -22.25 3.88
CA LYS A 146 -5.58 -22.15 4.58
C LYS A 146 -5.72 -21.87 6.08
N GLY A 147 -6.93 -21.69 6.58
CA GLY A 147 -7.18 -21.40 7.99
C GLY A 147 -6.75 -19.98 8.40
N LEU A 148 -6.72 -19.02 7.48
CA LEU A 148 -6.33 -17.62 7.75
C LEU A 148 -7.55 -16.79 8.16
N VAL A 149 -7.53 -16.18 9.34
CA VAL A 149 -8.47 -15.10 9.65
C VAL A 149 -8.09 -13.89 8.81
N THR A 150 -9.00 -13.45 7.95
CA THR A 150 -8.70 -12.42 6.95
C THR A 150 -9.59 -11.21 7.15
N LEU A 151 -8.96 -10.03 7.27
CA LEU A 151 -9.63 -8.74 7.35
C LEU A 151 -9.45 -7.99 6.03
N ALA A 152 -10.52 -7.38 5.52
CA ALA A 152 -10.48 -6.42 4.43
C ALA A 152 -11.30 -5.19 4.81
N ILE A 153 -10.79 -3.98 4.54
CA ILE A 153 -11.50 -2.72 4.78
C ILE A 153 -11.73 -1.97 3.47
N ASP A 154 -12.76 -1.12 3.43
CA ASP A 154 -12.88 -0.14 2.36
C ASP A 154 -11.85 0.98 2.56
N SER A 155 -11.03 1.23 1.56
CA SER A 155 -10.18 2.42 1.52
C SER A 155 -11.03 3.67 1.35
N TRP A 156 -10.45 4.83 1.68
CA TRP A 156 -11.05 6.13 1.38
C TRP A 156 -11.52 6.21 -0.07
N CYS A 157 -12.75 6.68 -0.26
CA CYS A 157 -13.41 6.85 -1.56
C CYS A 157 -13.85 5.55 -2.26
N PHE A 158 -13.73 4.39 -1.63
CA PHE A 158 -14.12 3.09 -2.22
C PHE A 158 -15.24 2.40 -1.43
N GLY A 159 -15.95 1.49 -2.12
CA GLY A 159 -17.02 0.70 -1.52
C GLY A 159 -18.09 1.56 -0.87
N GLU A 160 -18.39 1.29 0.39
CA GLU A 160 -19.36 2.06 1.17
C GLU A 160 -18.86 3.46 1.59
N ARG A 161 -17.58 3.78 1.33
CA ARG A 161 -16.96 5.10 1.56
C ARG A 161 -16.85 5.93 0.28
N LYS A 162 -17.52 5.56 -0.79
CA LYS A 162 -17.56 6.32 -2.03
C LYS A 162 -18.38 7.61 -1.85
N HIS A 163 -17.75 8.77 -2.09
CA HIS A 163 -18.33 10.09 -1.77
C HIS A 163 -19.27 10.63 -2.84
N ASP A 164 -19.16 10.13 -4.08
CA ASP A 164 -20.07 10.52 -5.16
C ASP A 164 -20.31 9.38 -6.16
N ALA A 165 -21.24 9.58 -7.09
CA ALA A 165 -21.56 8.59 -8.10
C ALA A 165 -20.40 8.30 -9.07
N ASN A 166 -19.49 9.23 -9.26
CA ASN A 166 -18.33 9.11 -10.17
C ASN A 166 -17.07 8.64 -9.46
N GLY A 167 -17.06 8.18 -8.24
CA GLY A 167 -15.87 7.71 -7.54
C GLY A 167 -14.58 8.52 -7.75
N HIS A 168 -14.12 8.64 -8.99
CA HIS A 168 -12.92 9.39 -9.37
C HIS A 168 -12.96 10.86 -8.92
N ARG A 169 -14.06 11.54 -9.14
CA ARG A 169 -14.23 12.93 -8.70
C ARG A 169 -14.22 13.02 -7.17
N GLY A 170 -14.87 12.09 -6.50
CA GLY A 170 -14.87 12.02 -5.05
C GLY A 170 -13.47 11.82 -4.47
N GLU A 171 -12.64 10.98 -5.10
CA GLU A 171 -11.25 10.77 -4.71
C GLU A 171 -10.40 12.04 -4.92
N GLU A 172 -10.53 12.70 -6.08
CA GLU A 172 -9.82 13.95 -6.35
C GLU A 172 -10.18 15.07 -5.39
N ASP A 173 -11.47 15.27 -5.13
CA ASP A 173 -11.95 16.31 -4.21
C ASP A 173 -11.48 16.03 -2.78
N THR A 174 -11.54 14.78 -2.34
CA THR A 174 -11.02 14.34 -1.03
C THR A 174 -9.51 14.59 -0.91
N PHE A 175 -8.73 14.23 -1.93
CA PHE A 175 -7.29 14.49 -1.95
C PHE A 175 -6.98 15.99 -1.82
N LYS A 176 -7.66 16.85 -2.60
CA LYS A 176 -7.47 18.30 -2.60
C LYS A 176 -7.87 18.91 -1.25
N GLU A 177 -9.02 18.49 -0.68
CA GLU A 177 -9.47 18.92 0.64
C GLU A 177 -8.46 18.55 1.73
N MET A 178 -7.98 17.30 1.71
CA MET A 178 -6.99 16.83 2.68
C MET A 178 -5.70 17.65 2.62
N LEU A 179 -5.19 17.98 1.43
CA LEU A 179 -4.00 18.82 1.28
C LEU A 179 -4.19 20.20 1.93
N TRP A 180 -5.34 20.85 1.75
CA TRP A 180 -5.63 22.13 2.40
C TRP A 180 -5.70 22.04 3.93
N ARG A 181 -6.02 20.85 4.45
CA ARG A 181 -6.10 20.59 5.90
C ARG A 181 -4.78 20.06 6.48
N GLY A 182 -3.69 20.05 5.71
CA GLY A 182 -2.39 19.50 6.14
C GLY A 182 -2.33 17.97 6.17
N ARG A 183 -3.33 17.28 5.61
CA ARG A 183 -3.40 15.81 5.54
C ARG A 183 -2.98 15.32 4.16
N VAL A 184 -2.57 14.06 4.10
CA VAL A 184 -2.28 13.34 2.85
C VAL A 184 -3.26 12.19 2.73
N LEU A 185 -3.97 12.07 1.60
CA LEU A 185 -4.96 11.00 1.40
C LEU A 185 -4.33 9.62 1.60
N PHE A 186 -3.15 9.40 1.01
CA PHE A 186 -2.41 8.16 1.23
C PHE A 186 -2.06 7.92 2.71
N GLY A 187 -1.72 8.98 3.44
CA GLY A 187 -1.46 8.91 4.87
C GLY A 187 -2.68 8.48 5.68
N MET A 188 -3.87 9.01 5.34
CA MET A 188 -5.12 8.58 5.97
C MET A 188 -5.48 7.14 5.62
N MET A 189 -5.24 6.70 4.37
CA MET A 189 -5.38 5.29 3.97
C MET A 189 -4.44 4.39 4.77
N MET A 190 -3.16 4.78 4.94
CA MET A 190 -2.18 4.00 5.70
C MET A 190 -2.50 3.94 7.20
N LEU A 191 -3.03 5.01 7.78
CA LEU A 191 -3.51 5.01 9.16
C LEU A 191 -4.65 4.01 9.36
N ASP A 192 -5.60 3.97 8.41
CA ASP A 192 -6.71 3.00 8.46
C ASP A 192 -6.19 1.56 8.37
N GLU A 193 -5.26 1.26 7.47
CA GLU A 193 -4.65 -0.09 7.37
C GLU A 193 -3.86 -0.46 8.65
N PHE A 194 -3.12 0.48 9.20
CA PHE A 194 -2.37 0.28 10.45
C PHE A 194 -3.32 -0.06 11.62
N ARG A 195 -4.41 0.69 11.78
CA ARG A 195 -5.42 0.45 12.83
C ARG A 195 -6.31 -0.75 12.54
N ALA A 196 -6.55 -1.08 11.27
CA ALA A 196 -7.20 -2.33 10.88
C ALA A 196 -6.34 -3.54 11.30
N LEU A 197 -5.01 -3.43 11.16
CA LEU A 197 -4.09 -4.45 11.66
C LEU A 197 -4.16 -4.58 13.20
N ASP A 198 -4.35 -3.47 13.93
CA ASP A 198 -4.60 -3.51 15.40
C ASP A 198 -5.89 -4.28 15.73
N PHE A 199 -6.98 -4.00 14.99
CA PHE A 199 -8.24 -4.72 15.16
C PHE A 199 -8.07 -6.21 14.88
N LEU A 200 -7.39 -6.57 13.79
CA LEU A 200 -7.12 -7.97 13.44
C LEU A 200 -6.26 -8.67 14.49
N ALA A 201 -5.16 -8.05 14.93
CA ALA A 201 -4.27 -8.57 15.94
C ALA A 201 -4.94 -8.74 17.32
N GLY A 202 -5.94 -7.92 17.63
CA GLY A 202 -6.74 -7.99 18.86
C GLY A 202 -7.82 -9.07 18.85
N ARG A 203 -8.02 -9.78 17.74
CA ARG A 203 -9.04 -10.84 17.66
C ARG A 203 -8.61 -12.08 18.45
N PRO A 204 -9.51 -12.68 19.24
CA PRO A 204 -9.17 -13.88 20.04
C PRO A 204 -8.81 -15.10 19.18
N GLU A 205 -9.25 -15.11 17.91
CA GLU A 205 -8.94 -16.17 16.95
C GLU A 205 -7.53 -16.05 16.36
N VAL A 206 -6.90 -14.84 16.43
CA VAL A 206 -5.69 -14.50 15.70
C VAL A 206 -4.45 -14.60 16.59
N ASP A 207 -3.38 -15.21 16.05
CA ASP A 207 -2.04 -15.13 16.60
C ASP A 207 -1.38 -13.81 16.18
N PRO A 208 -1.21 -12.84 17.07
CA PRO A 208 -0.65 -11.54 16.73
C PRO A 208 0.84 -11.60 16.31
N SER A 209 1.50 -12.73 16.52
CA SER A 209 2.87 -12.95 16.04
C SER A 209 2.94 -13.44 14.60
N ARG A 210 1.80 -13.80 13.98
CA ARG A 210 1.69 -14.33 12.62
C ARG A 210 0.74 -13.50 11.77
N LEU A 211 1.13 -12.23 11.51
CA LEU A 211 0.35 -11.29 10.70
C LEU A 211 0.97 -11.13 9.31
N GLY A 212 0.13 -11.12 8.29
CA GLY A 212 0.51 -10.85 6.91
C GLY A 212 -0.27 -9.68 6.31
N ALA A 213 0.31 -9.05 5.29
CA ALA A 213 -0.35 -8.08 4.43
C ALA A 213 -0.24 -8.54 2.98
N PHE A 214 -1.36 -8.49 2.26
CA PHE A 214 -1.47 -8.92 0.87
C PHE A 214 -2.34 -7.96 0.07
N GLY A 215 -1.93 -7.65 -1.14
CA GLY A 215 -2.77 -6.90 -2.08
C GLY A 215 -2.22 -6.88 -3.48
N MET A 216 -3.06 -6.43 -4.42
CA MET A 216 -2.72 -6.18 -5.81
C MET A 216 -2.85 -4.70 -6.14
N SER A 217 -2.00 -4.15 -7.02
CA SER A 217 -2.08 -2.77 -7.51
C SER A 217 -2.00 -1.73 -6.36
N MET A 218 -3.03 -0.91 -6.14
CA MET A 218 -3.12 -0.04 -4.97
C MET A 218 -2.94 -0.84 -3.67
N GLY A 219 -3.57 -2.02 -3.58
CA GLY A 219 -3.42 -2.93 -2.45
C GLY A 219 -1.98 -3.39 -2.26
N ALA A 220 -1.26 -3.68 -3.35
CA ALA A 220 0.16 -4.03 -3.33
C ALA A 220 1.00 -2.88 -2.75
N THR A 221 0.81 -1.66 -3.27
CA THR A 221 1.49 -0.47 -2.76
C THR A 221 1.24 -0.28 -1.25
N LYS A 222 -0.01 -0.39 -0.82
CA LYS A 222 -0.33 -0.27 0.61
C LYS A 222 0.24 -1.42 1.45
N ALA A 223 0.31 -2.65 0.91
CA ALA A 223 0.86 -3.80 1.64
C ALA A 223 2.34 -3.62 1.98
N TRP A 224 3.20 -3.24 1.02
CA TRP A 224 4.61 -3.01 1.33
C TRP A 224 4.85 -1.71 2.13
N TRP A 225 4.02 -0.65 1.94
CA TRP A 225 4.07 0.51 2.82
C TRP A 225 3.71 0.15 4.26
N LEU A 226 2.62 -0.62 4.47
CA LEU A 226 2.23 -1.07 5.81
C LEU A 226 3.34 -1.88 6.48
N ALA A 227 3.95 -2.82 5.75
CA ALA A 227 5.04 -3.61 6.27
C ALA A 227 6.28 -2.77 6.59
N ALA A 228 6.57 -1.72 5.81
CA ALA A 228 7.63 -0.78 6.11
C ALA A 228 7.34 0.03 7.39
N LEU A 229 6.09 0.43 7.59
CA LEU A 229 5.63 1.24 8.73
C LEU A 229 5.36 0.44 10.00
N ASP A 230 4.99 -0.84 9.87
CA ASP A 230 4.63 -1.71 11.00
C ASP A 230 5.46 -2.99 11.03
N PRO A 231 6.36 -3.16 12.02
CA PRO A 231 7.22 -4.34 12.13
C PRO A 231 6.47 -5.63 12.49
N ARG A 232 5.18 -5.58 12.88
CA ARG A 232 4.37 -6.77 13.17
C ARG A 232 4.01 -7.57 11.93
N VAL A 233 4.00 -6.95 10.73
CA VAL A 233 3.75 -7.65 9.46
C VAL A 233 4.92 -8.58 9.16
N ARG A 234 4.72 -9.89 9.33
CA ARG A 234 5.74 -10.92 9.13
C ARG A 234 5.92 -11.32 7.67
N LEU A 235 4.83 -11.33 6.93
CA LEU A 235 4.81 -11.64 5.50
C LEU A 235 4.16 -10.49 4.74
N THR A 236 4.88 -9.98 3.77
CA THR A 236 4.36 -9.02 2.79
C THR A 236 4.27 -9.71 1.45
N ILE A 237 3.10 -9.61 0.81
CA ILE A 237 2.90 -10.08 -0.56
C ILE A 237 2.30 -8.93 -1.36
N ASP A 238 3.00 -8.53 -2.41
CA ASP A 238 2.52 -7.50 -3.32
C ASP A 238 2.52 -8.01 -4.77
N VAL A 239 1.38 -7.78 -5.45
CA VAL A 239 1.15 -8.20 -6.82
C VAL A 239 0.97 -6.97 -7.70
N CYS A 240 1.87 -6.77 -8.66
CA CYS A 240 1.82 -5.66 -9.61
C CYS A 240 1.73 -4.30 -8.92
N CYS A 241 2.81 -3.73 -8.53
CA CYS A 241 3.05 -2.33 -8.10
C CYS A 241 4.19 -2.16 -7.08
N LEU A 242 5.26 -2.93 -7.22
CA LEU A 242 6.54 -2.55 -6.60
C LEU A 242 7.23 -1.52 -7.51
N THR A 243 6.70 -0.31 -7.52
CA THR A 243 7.09 0.72 -8.48
C THR A 243 8.21 1.60 -7.94
N ASP A 244 9.33 1.70 -8.64
CA ASP A 244 10.34 2.74 -8.39
C ASP A 244 9.81 4.07 -8.92
N PHE A 245 9.68 5.06 -8.04
CA PHE A 245 9.03 6.33 -8.37
C PHE A 245 9.82 7.16 -9.39
N GLU A 246 11.16 7.14 -9.34
CA GLU A 246 11.98 7.83 -10.33
C GLU A 246 11.83 7.18 -11.71
N SER A 247 11.89 5.85 -11.79
CA SER A 247 11.66 5.13 -13.06
C SER A 247 10.26 5.38 -13.62
N LEU A 248 9.24 5.56 -12.76
CA LEU A 248 7.90 5.93 -13.19
C LEU A 248 7.86 7.34 -13.78
N ILE A 249 8.57 8.30 -13.19
CA ILE A 249 8.71 9.68 -13.70
C ILE A 249 9.41 9.65 -15.08
N GLU A 250 10.53 8.95 -15.18
CA GLU A 250 11.29 8.80 -16.42
C GLU A 250 10.46 8.16 -17.53
N ALA A 251 9.62 7.18 -17.19
CA ALA A 251 8.71 6.52 -18.13
C ALA A 251 7.46 7.35 -18.48
N HIS A 252 7.30 8.57 -17.94
CA HIS A 252 6.10 9.42 -18.07
C HIS A 252 4.81 8.70 -17.64
N GLY A 253 4.90 7.77 -16.67
CA GLY A 253 3.82 6.88 -16.24
C GLY A 253 2.91 7.45 -15.14
N LEU A 254 3.14 8.68 -14.67
CA LEU A 254 2.43 9.23 -13.50
C LEU A 254 0.90 9.23 -13.67
N SER A 255 0.39 9.55 -14.84
CA SER A 255 -1.06 9.60 -15.11
C SER A 255 -1.76 8.23 -15.04
N GLY A 256 -1.01 7.13 -15.00
CA GLY A 256 -1.54 5.78 -14.84
C GLY A 256 -1.98 5.44 -13.43
N HIS A 257 -1.50 6.18 -12.43
CA HIS A 257 -1.84 5.97 -11.03
C HIS A 257 -2.93 6.92 -10.56
N GLY A 258 -3.77 6.46 -9.61
CA GLY A 258 -4.77 7.29 -8.95
C GLY A 258 -4.11 8.41 -8.13
N ILE A 259 -4.86 9.49 -7.88
CA ILE A 259 -4.34 10.67 -7.18
C ILE A 259 -3.90 10.38 -5.75
N PHE A 260 -4.43 9.31 -5.12
CA PHE A 260 -4.02 8.86 -3.79
C PHE A 260 -2.52 8.57 -3.68
N TYR A 261 -1.88 8.20 -4.79
CA TYR A 261 -0.50 7.70 -4.85
C TYR A 261 0.55 8.74 -4.45
N TYR A 262 0.19 10.03 -4.48
CA TYR A 262 1.15 11.12 -4.39
C TYR A 262 1.29 11.66 -2.97
N VAL A 263 2.46 11.37 -2.37
CA VAL A 263 2.87 11.90 -1.07
C VAL A 263 3.80 13.11 -1.29
N PRO A 264 3.43 14.31 -0.82
CA PRO A 264 4.24 15.50 -1.03
C PRO A 264 5.67 15.35 -0.53
N SER A 265 6.63 15.77 -1.34
CA SER A 265 8.06 15.76 -1.01
C SER A 265 8.69 14.39 -0.74
N LEU A 266 8.00 13.26 -0.98
CA LEU A 266 8.48 11.91 -0.69
C LEU A 266 9.90 11.68 -1.20
N LEU A 267 10.18 11.99 -2.46
CA LEU A 267 11.48 11.76 -3.12
C LEU A 267 12.62 12.63 -2.60
N LYS A 268 12.35 13.61 -1.72
CA LYS A 268 13.39 14.31 -0.98
C LYS A 268 13.92 13.53 0.22
N HIS A 269 13.24 12.46 0.61
CA HIS A 269 13.49 11.70 1.83
C HIS A 269 13.68 10.22 1.57
N PHE A 270 12.92 9.64 0.64
CA PHE A 270 12.89 8.22 0.35
C PHE A 270 12.75 7.94 -1.15
N ASP A 271 13.47 6.96 -1.64
CA ASP A 271 13.09 6.19 -2.81
C ASP A 271 12.33 4.91 -2.40
N THR A 272 11.82 4.17 -3.39
CA THR A 272 11.05 2.96 -3.12
C THR A 272 11.86 1.88 -2.44
N ALA A 273 13.12 1.70 -2.82
CA ALA A 273 14.00 0.70 -2.21
C ALA A 273 14.30 1.03 -0.73
N GLN A 274 14.48 2.32 -0.40
CA GLN A 274 14.69 2.76 0.98
C GLN A 274 13.47 2.53 1.87
N ILE A 275 12.25 2.71 1.34
CA ILE A 275 11.02 2.35 2.07
C ILE A 275 10.99 0.84 2.30
N ASN A 276 11.24 0.04 1.27
CA ASN A 276 11.21 -1.42 1.37
C ASN A 276 12.36 -1.99 2.23
N ALA A 277 13.49 -1.27 2.37
CA ALA A 277 14.55 -1.63 3.32
C ALA A 277 14.07 -1.66 4.78
N LEU A 278 12.97 -0.98 5.11
CA LEU A 278 12.36 -1.03 6.44
C LEU A 278 11.63 -2.37 6.70
N ILE A 279 11.39 -3.19 5.67
CA ILE A 279 10.82 -4.53 5.79
C ILE A 279 11.88 -5.54 6.23
N VAL A 280 13.13 -5.37 5.81
CA VAL A 280 14.25 -6.30 6.09
C VAL A 280 14.39 -6.55 7.60
N PRO A 281 14.56 -7.80 8.07
CA PRO A 281 14.77 -9.05 7.33
C PRO A 281 13.48 -9.92 7.20
N ARG A 282 12.30 -9.33 7.31
CA ARG A 282 11.01 -10.04 7.26
C ARG A 282 10.69 -10.52 5.84
N ALA A 283 9.80 -11.52 5.74
CA ALA A 283 9.47 -12.13 4.46
C ALA A 283 8.74 -11.15 3.52
N HIS A 284 9.25 -11.03 2.29
CA HIS A 284 8.71 -10.15 1.26
C HIS A 284 8.70 -10.86 -0.11
N LEU A 285 7.50 -11.10 -0.63
CA LEU A 285 7.25 -11.60 -1.98
C LEU A 285 6.65 -10.48 -2.83
N SER A 286 7.33 -10.10 -3.89
CA SER A 286 6.84 -9.15 -4.89
C SER A 286 6.83 -9.80 -6.27
N VAL A 287 5.65 -9.89 -6.89
CA VAL A 287 5.47 -10.47 -8.23
C VAL A 287 4.87 -9.41 -9.17
N ASN A 288 5.54 -9.13 -10.27
CA ASN A 288 5.22 -8.01 -11.15
C ASN A 288 5.15 -8.44 -12.62
N GLY A 289 4.39 -7.70 -13.42
CA GLY A 289 4.33 -7.90 -14.87
C GLY A 289 5.44 -7.14 -15.59
N ARG A 290 6.16 -7.81 -16.50
CA ARG A 290 7.19 -7.18 -17.34
C ARG A 290 6.61 -6.20 -18.37
N LYS A 291 5.33 -6.36 -18.69
CA LYS A 291 4.58 -5.52 -19.65
C LYS A 291 3.62 -4.57 -18.95
N ASP A 292 3.71 -4.47 -17.62
CA ASP A 292 2.86 -3.59 -16.83
C ASP A 292 3.32 -2.12 -16.96
N PRO A 293 2.52 -1.23 -17.55
CA PRO A 293 2.90 0.18 -17.70
C PRO A 293 2.90 0.96 -16.38
N LEU A 294 2.24 0.43 -15.35
CA LEU A 294 2.19 1.05 -14.02
C LEU A 294 3.45 0.76 -13.19
N THR A 295 4.23 -0.24 -13.59
CA THR A 295 5.39 -0.70 -12.84
C THR A 295 6.56 -0.95 -13.79
N PRO A 296 7.29 0.12 -14.22
CA PRO A 296 8.40 -0.02 -15.16
C PRO A 296 9.39 -1.10 -14.72
N PRO A 297 9.66 -2.13 -15.54
CA PRO A 297 10.48 -3.28 -15.14
C PRO A 297 11.91 -2.91 -14.74
N ALA A 298 12.49 -1.87 -15.35
CA ALA A 298 13.80 -1.36 -14.94
C ALA A 298 13.82 -0.86 -13.49
N GLY A 299 12.72 -0.27 -13.04
CA GLY A 299 12.55 0.17 -11.65
C GLY A 299 12.46 -1.01 -10.68
N VAL A 300 11.74 -2.08 -11.05
CA VAL A 300 11.66 -3.31 -10.24
C VAL A 300 13.04 -3.95 -10.10
N GLU A 301 13.81 -4.03 -11.18
CA GLU A 301 15.19 -4.55 -11.15
C GLU A 301 16.08 -3.69 -10.24
N LYS A 302 16.01 -2.36 -10.34
CA LYS A 302 16.74 -1.44 -9.50
C LYS A 302 16.43 -1.65 -8.00
N ILE A 303 15.16 -1.82 -7.64
CA ILE A 303 14.75 -2.13 -6.26
C ILE A 303 15.34 -3.47 -5.82
N ARG A 304 15.24 -4.50 -6.67
CA ARG A 304 15.77 -5.84 -6.40
C ARG A 304 17.29 -5.81 -6.14
N GLU A 305 18.04 -5.10 -6.98
CA GLU A 305 19.50 -4.95 -6.85
C GLU A 305 19.90 -4.28 -5.53
N GLN A 306 19.09 -3.37 -5.02
CA GLN A 306 19.34 -2.67 -3.75
C GLN A 306 18.91 -3.48 -2.53
N LEU A 307 17.80 -4.24 -2.59
CA LEU A 307 17.27 -4.96 -1.45
C LEU A 307 17.95 -6.31 -1.19
N LEU A 308 18.26 -7.09 -2.24
CA LEU A 308 18.85 -8.43 -2.05
C LEU A 308 20.17 -8.42 -1.26
N PRO A 309 21.11 -7.48 -1.46
CA PRO A 309 22.30 -7.38 -0.63
C PRO A 309 22.00 -7.17 0.86
N LEU A 310 20.96 -6.40 1.20
CA LEU A 310 20.55 -6.21 2.59
C LEU A 310 20.05 -7.52 3.19
N TYR A 311 19.19 -8.26 2.49
CA TYR A 311 18.73 -9.58 2.97
C TYR A 311 19.90 -10.58 3.15
N ARG A 312 20.92 -10.57 2.25
CA ARG A 312 22.14 -11.38 2.41
C ARG A 312 22.90 -11.04 3.67
N THR A 313 23.07 -9.76 3.99
CA THR A 313 23.76 -9.30 5.20
C THR A 313 23.15 -9.89 6.47
N TYR A 314 21.83 -10.17 6.47
CA TYR A 314 21.12 -10.78 7.58
C TYR A 314 20.98 -12.31 7.46
N GLY A 315 21.57 -12.93 6.44
CA GLY A 315 21.43 -14.38 6.19
C GLY A 315 19.99 -14.80 5.83
N ARG A 316 19.20 -13.85 5.30
CA ARG A 316 17.76 -13.99 5.01
C ARG A 316 17.42 -13.87 3.52
N GLU A 317 18.37 -14.14 2.64
CA GLU A 317 18.21 -14.00 1.19
C GLU A 317 16.98 -14.77 0.65
N LYS A 318 16.64 -15.92 1.25
CA LYS A 318 15.47 -16.73 0.87
C LYS A 318 14.13 -16.13 1.30
N ASP A 319 14.17 -15.07 2.09
CA ASP A 319 12.97 -14.41 2.62
C ASP A 319 12.61 -13.14 1.82
N CYS A 320 13.30 -12.90 0.70
CA CYS A 320 12.96 -11.87 -0.28
C CYS A 320 12.98 -12.46 -1.68
N LEU A 321 11.86 -12.34 -2.38
CA LEU A 321 11.74 -12.67 -3.80
C LEU A 321 11.04 -11.54 -4.52
N ILE A 322 11.72 -10.94 -5.48
CA ILE A 322 11.17 -9.91 -6.39
C ILE A 322 11.30 -10.46 -7.79
N GLU A 323 10.18 -10.72 -8.46
CA GLU A 323 10.14 -11.42 -9.75
C GLU A 323 9.30 -10.68 -10.78
N LEU A 324 9.72 -10.79 -12.04
CA LEU A 324 9.05 -10.22 -13.23
C LEU A 324 8.57 -11.33 -14.13
N PHE A 325 7.27 -11.42 -14.33
CA PHE A 325 6.58 -12.35 -15.23
C PHE A 325 6.27 -11.73 -16.59
N ASP A 326 6.12 -12.53 -17.62
CA ASP A 326 5.81 -12.05 -18.98
C ASP A 326 4.32 -11.75 -19.16
N CYS A 327 3.78 -10.84 -18.35
CA CYS A 327 2.39 -10.40 -18.37
C CYS A 327 2.27 -8.89 -18.23
N ALA A 328 1.05 -8.39 -18.35
CA ALA A 328 0.67 -7.02 -18.03
C ALA A 328 0.30 -6.88 -16.55
N HIS A 329 -0.69 -6.02 -16.23
CA HIS A 329 -1.18 -5.78 -14.87
C HIS A 329 -2.21 -6.84 -14.46
N GLU A 330 -1.74 -8.05 -14.19
CA GLU A 330 -2.60 -9.21 -13.89
C GLU A 330 -1.90 -10.24 -13.00
N GLU A 331 -2.68 -11.04 -12.27
CA GLU A 331 -2.17 -12.18 -11.49
C GLU A 331 -2.22 -13.45 -12.34
N LEU A 332 -1.05 -13.98 -12.71
CA LEU A 332 -0.94 -15.28 -13.41
C LEU A 332 -1.09 -16.47 -12.44
N PRO A 333 -1.47 -17.67 -12.94
CA PRO A 333 -1.51 -18.89 -12.14
C PRO A 333 -0.19 -19.21 -11.44
N GLU A 334 0.95 -18.94 -12.08
CA GLU A 334 2.30 -19.14 -11.54
C GLU A 334 2.59 -18.19 -10.38
N MET A 335 2.19 -16.91 -10.49
CA MET A 335 2.27 -15.94 -9.39
C MET A 335 1.42 -16.42 -8.21
N ARG A 336 0.16 -16.83 -8.47
CA ARG A 336 -0.73 -17.35 -7.44
C ARG A 336 -0.14 -18.56 -6.71
N LYS A 337 0.49 -19.46 -7.44
CA LYS A 337 1.17 -20.62 -6.85
C LYS A 337 2.26 -20.16 -5.86
N GLN A 338 3.11 -19.22 -6.23
CA GLN A 338 4.14 -18.66 -5.35
C GLN A 338 3.52 -17.98 -4.12
N ILE A 339 2.47 -17.19 -4.31
CA ILE A 339 1.74 -16.52 -3.22
C ILE A 339 1.27 -17.55 -2.20
N LEU A 340 0.68 -18.67 -2.65
CA LEU A 340 0.19 -19.72 -1.78
C LEU A 340 1.32 -20.46 -1.05
N GLU A 341 2.43 -20.74 -1.72
CA GLU A 341 3.62 -21.37 -1.13
C GLU A 341 4.27 -20.46 -0.06
N TRP A 342 4.36 -19.14 -0.32
CA TRP A 342 4.89 -18.18 0.64
C TRP A 342 3.96 -18.01 1.85
N THR A 343 2.65 -17.98 1.62
CA THR A 343 1.66 -17.95 2.68
C THR A 343 1.79 -19.17 3.60
N ASP A 344 1.91 -20.37 3.01
CA ASP A 344 2.12 -21.60 3.79
C ASP A 344 3.42 -21.54 4.60
N ARG A 345 4.51 -21.13 3.97
CA ARG A 345 5.83 -21.12 4.60
C ARG A 345 5.95 -20.12 5.77
N TYR A 346 5.40 -18.91 5.64
CA TYR A 346 5.69 -17.81 6.55
C TYR A 346 4.54 -17.46 7.50
N LEU A 347 3.32 -17.91 7.22
CA LEU A 347 2.17 -17.68 8.08
C LEU A 347 1.58 -18.98 8.64
N VAL A 348 1.36 -20.01 7.79
CA VAL A 348 0.65 -21.23 8.23
C VAL A 348 1.57 -22.18 8.98
N ALA A 349 2.76 -22.43 8.46
CA ALA A 349 3.74 -23.35 9.04
C ALA A 349 4.72 -22.69 10.03
N GLY A 350 4.72 -21.37 10.11
CA GLY A 350 5.67 -20.52 10.85
C GLY A 350 5.42 -20.42 12.35
#